data_d7325654d40c17accdc95c44406010cc
#
_entry.id   d7325654d40c17accdc95c44406010cc
#
_cell.length_a   1.000
_cell.length_b   1.000
_cell.length_c   1.000
_cell.angle_alpha   90.00
_cell.angle_beta   90.00
_cell.angle_gamma   90.00
#
_symmetry.space_group_name_H-M   'P 1'
#
loop_
_entity.id
_entity.type
_entity.pdbx_description
1 polymer ?
#
loop_
_entity_poly.entity_id
_entity_poly.type
_entity_poly.pdbx_seq_one_letter_code
_entity_poly.pdbx_strand_id
1 'polypeptide(L)'
;PREALQLALGAGDIGAALTADPRINGVVFTGSTEVAKAINRTLAARDDNPVLIAETGGQNAMIIDSTALAEQVCADVLTSAFDSAGQRCSALRILCVQEDVADRTITMIKGAMDELRVDNPAKLATDIGPVIDKEAQQNLLAHIENMKKEAKAWHQTKLSADIDPENSTFVPPTLLELEKLDQLTRENFGPVLHVLRYKSGQLDSLIEQINSKGYALTGGIHSRINRTVEFVQENIE
;
A
#
# COMPACT_ATOMS: atom_id res chain seq x y z
N PRO A 1 -31.52 18.10 -10.80
CA PRO A 1 -32.44 18.22 -9.67
C PRO A 1 -31.66 18.00 -8.38
N ARG A 2 -31.95 18.74 -7.30
CA ARG A 2 -31.28 18.63 -6.02
C ARG A 2 -31.47 17.26 -5.37
N GLU A 3 -32.58 16.59 -5.70
CA GLU A 3 -32.92 15.25 -5.21
C GLU A 3 -32.10 14.14 -5.86
N ALA A 4 -31.41 14.41 -6.96
CA ALA A 4 -30.59 13.41 -7.66
C ALA A 4 -29.23 13.13 -6.97
N LEU A 5 -28.76 14.06 -6.15
CA LEU A 5 -27.53 13.93 -5.38
C LEU A 5 -27.78 14.40 -3.94
N GLN A 6 -27.59 13.50 -2.98
CA GLN A 6 -27.79 13.76 -1.57
C GLN A 6 -26.55 13.32 -0.78
N LEU A 7 -26.20 14.06 0.24
CA LEU A 7 -25.12 13.74 1.17
C LEU A 7 -25.71 13.32 2.52
N ALA A 8 -25.40 12.08 2.93
CA ALA A 8 -25.65 11.60 4.28
C ALA A 8 -24.33 11.61 5.08
N LEU A 9 -24.27 12.43 6.13
CA LEU A 9 -23.11 12.48 7.01
C LEU A 9 -23.25 11.43 8.11
N GLY A 10 -22.17 10.68 8.37
CA GLY A 10 -22.15 9.67 9.42
C GLY A 10 -20.92 8.79 9.35
N ALA A 11 -20.79 7.89 10.29
CA ALA A 11 -19.77 6.87 10.33
C ALA A 11 -20.27 5.53 9.75
N GLY A 12 -19.63 4.43 10.12
CA GLY A 12 -19.94 3.10 9.57
C GLY A 12 -21.36 2.60 9.88
N ASP A 13 -21.97 3.06 10.96
CA ASP A 13 -23.37 2.77 11.33
C ASP A 13 -24.37 3.33 10.33
N ILE A 14 -24.16 4.56 9.86
CA ILE A 14 -25.00 5.19 8.82
C ILE A 14 -24.78 4.49 7.47
N GLY A 15 -23.51 4.18 7.12
CA GLY A 15 -23.20 3.39 5.92
C GLY A 15 -23.86 2.02 5.93
N ALA A 16 -23.83 1.32 7.06
CA ALA A 16 -24.48 0.02 7.22
C ALA A 16 -26.01 0.12 7.09
N ALA A 17 -26.63 1.16 7.68
CA ALA A 17 -28.06 1.39 7.55
C ALA A 17 -28.47 1.67 6.10
N LEU A 18 -27.69 2.46 5.37
CA LEU A 18 -27.95 2.73 3.94
C LEU A 18 -27.84 1.46 3.10
N THR A 19 -26.81 0.64 3.30
CA THR A 19 -26.62 -0.60 2.52
C THR A 19 -27.69 -1.66 2.81
N ALA A 20 -28.27 -1.64 4.00
CA ALA A 20 -29.34 -2.54 4.38
C ALA A 20 -30.73 -2.08 3.92
N ASP A 21 -30.92 -0.81 3.58
CA ASP A 21 -32.23 -0.26 3.19
C ASP A 21 -32.69 -0.81 1.83
N PRO A 22 -33.89 -1.41 1.71
CA PRO A 22 -34.36 -2.01 0.47
C PRO A 22 -34.60 -1.01 -0.66
N ARG A 23 -34.63 0.29 -0.40
CA ARG A 23 -34.73 1.34 -1.42
C ARG A 23 -33.42 1.58 -2.17
N ILE A 24 -32.28 1.11 -1.64
CA ILE A 24 -30.97 1.22 -2.28
C ILE A 24 -30.81 0.09 -3.29
N ASN A 25 -30.72 0.41 -4.57
CA ASN A 25 -30.66 -0.55 -5.68
C ASN A 25 -29.23 -1.03 -5.98
N GLY A 26 -28.21 -0.37 -5.43
CA GLY A 26 -26.82 -0.75 -5.60
C GLY A 26 -25.88 0.12 -4.79
N VAL A 27 -24.65 -0.35 -4.62
CA VAL A 27 -23.60 0.31 -3.87
C VAL A 27 -22.34 0.38 -4.72
N VAL A 28 -21.77 1.59 -4.84
CA VAL A 28 -20.40 1.80 -5.33
C VAL A 28 -19.57 2.21 -4.14
N PHE A 29 -18.55 1.41 -3.83
CA PHE A 29 -17.75 1.54 -2.62
C PHE A 29 -16.27 1.61 -2.93
N THR A 30 -15.56 2.53 -2.29
CA THR A 30 -14.10 2.54 -2.25
C THR A 30 -13.65 2.57 -0.79
N GLY A 31 -12.84 1.59 -0.37
CA GLY A 31 -12.37 1.48 1.00
C GLY A 31 -11.70 0.15 1.31
N SER A 32 -11.73 -0.28 2.57
CA SER A 32 -11.07 -1.52 2.97
C SER A 32 -11.78 -2.78 2.46
N THR A 33 -11.01 -3.83 2.22
CA THR A 33 -11.53 -5.14 1.82
C THR A 33 -12.49 -5.72 2.86
N GLU A 34 -12.26 -5.48 4.14
CA GLU A 34 -13.11 -5.93 5.24
C GLU A 34 -14.50 -5.30 5.17
N VAL A 35 -14.57 -3.99 4.93
CA VAL A 35 -15.84 -3.25 4.78
C VAL A 35 -16.55 -3.69 3.50
N ALA A 36 -15.84 -3.84 2.37
CA ALA A 36 -16.43 -4.35 1.12
C ALA A 36 -17.06 -5.73 1.32
N LYS A 37 -16.37 -6.64 2.02
CA LYS A 37 -16.93 -7.97 2.38
C LYS A 37 -18.14 -7.88 3.31
N ALA A 38 -18.19 -6.91 4.22
CA ALA A 38 -19.35 -6.67 5.07
C ALA A 38 -20.54 -6.19 4.25
N ILE A 39 -20.34 -5.21 3.37
CA ILE A 39 -21.36 -4.72 2.43
C ILE A 39 -21.87 -5.88 1.55
N ASN A 40 -20.96 -6.65 0.96
CA ASN A 40 -21.35 -7.78 0.10
C ASN A 40 -22.24 -8.79 0.84
N ARG A 41 -21.92 -9.13 2.09
CA ARG A 41 -22.78 -10.03 2.91
C ARG A 41 -24.15 -9.42 3.17
N THR A 42 -24.24 -8.13 3.46
CA THR A 42 -25.50 -7.42 3.66
C THR A 42 -26.37 -7.44 2.39
N LEU A 43 -25.76 -7.14 1.25
CA LEU A 43 -26.48 -7.12 -0.03
C LEU A 43 -26.87 -8.52 -0.50
N ALA A 44 -26.00 -9.53 -0.32
CA ALA A 44 -26.28 -10.92 -0.69
C ALA A 44 -27.41 -11.57 0.15
N ALA A 45 -27.73 -11.03 1.31
CA ALA A 45 -28.84 -11.48 2.14
C ALA A 45 -30.21 -10.90 1.71
N ARG A 46 -30.24 -10.02 0.70
CA ARG A 46 -31.44 -9.38 0.16
C ARG A 46 -31.98 -10.16 -1.04
N ASP A 47 -33.29 -10.25 -1.17
CA ASP A 47 -33.97 -10.97 -2.26
C ASP A 47 -33.96 -10.19 -3.60
N ASP A 48 -33.67 -8.87 -3.57
CA ASP A 48 -33.75 -7.97 -4.73
C ASP A 48 -32.41 -7.88 -5.53
N ASN A 49 -31.36 -8.62 -5.15
CA ASN A 49 -30.06 -8.73 -5.82
C ASN A 49 -29.43 -7.37 -6.18
N PRO A 50 -29.20 -6.48 -5.23
CA PRO A 50 -28.61 -5.18 -5.49
C PRO A 50 -27.15 -5.28 -6.01
N VAL A 51 -26.79 -4.36 -6.91
CA VAL A 51 -25.43 -4.35 -7.50
C VAL A 51 -24.40 -3.86 -6.48
N LEU A 52 -23.26 -4.53 -6.39
CA LEU A 52 -22.07 -4.05 -5.67
C LEU A 52 -20.91 -3.84 -6.66
N ILE A 53 -20.38 -2.63 -6.68
CA ILE A 53 -19.09 -2.30 -7.29
C ILE A 53 -18.17 -1.87 -6.15
N ALA A 54 -17.12 -2.64 -5.88
CA ALA A 54 -16.24 -2.39 -4.75
C ALA A 54 -14.78 -2.30 -5.23
N GLU A 55 -14.20 -1.12 -5.04
CA GLU A 55 -12.77 -0.87 -5.20
C GLU A 55 -12.11 -0.92 -3.83
N THR A 56 -11.14 -1.81 -3.66
CA THR A 56 -10.47 -2.03 -2.37
C THR A 56 -8.97 -1.82 -2.48
N GLY A 57 -8.25 -2.02 -1.38
CA GLY A 57 -6.81 -1.88 -1.35
C GLY A 57 -6.05 -2.99 -2.07
N GLY A 58 -4.74 -2.87 -2.10
CA GLY A 58 -3.82 -3.79 -2.76
C GLY A 58 -2.53 -4.02 -1.96
N GLN A 59 -1.93 -5.18 -2.14
CA GLN A 59 -0.53 -5.42 -1.78
C GLN A 59 0.35 -5.23 -3.03
N ASN A 60 0.29 -4.04 -3.60
CA ASN A 60 0.91 -3.70 -4.89
C ASN A 60 2.42 -3.99 -4.86
N ALA A 61 2.88 -4.75 -5.83
CA ALA A 61 4.27 -5.16 -5.96
C ALA A 61 4.99 -4.43 -7.09
N MET A 62 6.28 -4.14 -6.88
CA MET A 62 7.18 -3.66 -7.92
C MET A 62 8.38 -4.61 -8.01
N ILE A 63 8.66 -5.12 -9.20
CA ILE A 63 9.73 -6.09 -9.46
C ILE A 63 10.91 -5.36 -10.09
N ILE A 64 12.09 -5.56 -9.54
CA ILE A 64 13.35 -4.94 -9.99
C ILE A 64 14.30 -6.05 -10.40
N ASP A 65 14.66 -6.13 -11.68
CA ASP A 65 15.70 -7.03 -12.13
C ASP A 65 17.10 -6.38 -12.12
N SER A 66 18.12 -7.17 -12.38
CA SER A 66 19.52 -6.71 -12.36
C SER A 66 19.86 -5.70 -13.47
N THR A 67 18.97 -5.45 -14.43
CA THR A 67 19.18 -4.50 -15.52
C THR A 67 18.57 -3.13 -15.25
N ALA A 68 17.80 -3.00 -14.19
CA ALA A 68 17.12 -1.76 -13.83
C ALA A 68 18.10 -0.60 -13.53
N LEU A 69 17.67 0.62 -13.79
CA LEU A 69 18.40 1.83 -13.43
C LEU A 69 18.09 2.18 -11.98
N ALA A 70 19.06 2.01 -11.10
CA ALA A 70 18.85 2.15 -9.65
C ALA A 70 18.35 3.55 -9.25
N GLU A 71 18.79 4.60 -9.92
CA GLU A 71 18.37 6.00 -9.69
C GLU A 71 16.88 6.20 -10.02
N GLN A 72 16.43 5.64 -11.14
CA GLN A 72 15.01 5.68 -11.52
C GLN A 72 14.15 4.84 -10.58
N VAL A 73 14.61 3.62 -10.26
CA VAL A 73 13.94 2.78 -9.25
C VAL A 73 13.76 3.53 -7.95
N CYS A 74 14.82 4.20 -7.47
CA CYS A 74 14.77 4.96 -6.22
C CYS A 74 13.69 6.06 -6.25
N ALA A 75 13.67 6.87 -7.31
CA ALA A 75 12.68 7.95 -7.47
C ALA A 75 11.24 7.39 -7.51
N ASP A 76 11.01 6.36 -8.31
CA ASP A 76 9.68 5.77 -8.48
C ASP A 76 9.21 5.05 -7.20
N VAL A 77 10.11 4.40 -6.47
CA VAL A 77 9.81 3.76 -5.18
C VAL A 77 9.41 4.80 -4.13
N LEU A 78 10.16 5.89 -3.97
CA LEU A 78 9.82 6.93 -3.01
C LEU A 78 8.45 7.54 -3.29
N THR A 79 8.22 7.94 -4.53
CA THR A 79 6.94 8.50 -4.98
C THR A 79 5.79 7.52 -4.78
N SER A 80 5.98 6.27 -5.18
CA SER A 80 4.91 5.28 -5.13
C SER A 80 4.60 4.80 -3.70
N ALA A 81 5.60 4.64 -2.84
CA ALA A 81 5.40 4.11 -1.50
C ALA A 81 5.01 5.18 -0.48
N PHE A 82 5.52 6.41 -0.63
CA PHE A 82 5.49 7.40 0.46
C PHE A 82 4.68 8.65 0.17
N ASP A 83 4.44 9.04 -1.08
CA ASP A 83 3.54 10.16 -1.38
C ASP A 83 2.16 9.93 -0.77
N SER A 84 1.53 11.01 -0.30
CA SER A 84 0.27 10.96 0.46
C SER A 84 0.36 10.09 1.73
N ALA A 85 1.55 9.99 2.33
CA ALA A 85 1.85 9.09 3.45
C ALA A 85 1.48 7.62 3.14
N GLY A 86 1.68 7.17 1.88
CA GLY A 86 1.32 5.83 1.42
C GLY A 86 -0.18 5.53 1.45
N GLN A 87 -1.05 6.54 1.60
CA GLN A 87 -2.50 6.38 1.73
C GLN A 87 -3.20 6.46 0.37
N ARG A 88 -2.74 5.66 -0.58
CA ARG A 88 -3.37 5.44 -1.89
C ARG A 88 -3.55 3.94 -2.10
N CYS A 89 -4.68 3.55 -2.70
CA CYS A 89 -4.93 2.15 -3.07
C CYS A 89 -3.86 1.60 -4.02
N SER A 90 -3.28 2.47 -4.86
CA SER A 90 -2.18 2.16 -5.81
C SER A 90 -0.78 2.30 -5.22
N ALA A 91 -0.61 2.65 -3.94
CA ALA A 91 0.71 2.82 -3.35
C ALA A 91 1.50 1.51 -3.33
N LEU A 92 2.80 1.61 -3.58
CA LEU A 92 3.71 0.48 -3.51
C LEU A 92 3.80 -0.06 -2.07
N ARG A 93 3.56 -1.35 -1.90
CA ARG A 93 3.64 -2.05 -0.61
C ARG A 93 4.81 -3.02 -0.55
N ILE A 94 5.14 -3.63 -1.68
CA ILE A 94 6.14 -4.70 -1.78
C ILE A 94 7.12 -4.38 -2.90
N LEU A 95 8.37 -4.18 -2.56
CA LEU A 95 9.46 -4.03 -3.51
C LEU A 95 10.24 -5.34 -3.61
N CYS A 96 10.15 -6.02 -4.74
CA CYS A 96 10.87 -7.26 -5.00
C CYS A 96 12.15 -6.95 -5.78
N VAL A 97 13.32 -7.13 -5.19
CA VAL A 97 14.61 -6.76 -5.79
C VAL A 97 15.44 -8.00 -6.04
N GLN A 98 15.94 -8.16 -7.27
CA GLN A 98 16.86 -9.24 -7.59
C GLN A 98 18.14 -9.13 -6.74
N GLU A 99 18.59 -10.24 -6.16
CA GLU A 99 19.65 -10.30 -5.15
C GLU A 99 20.95 -9.63 -5.60
N ASP A 100 21.30 -9.77 -6.89
CA ASP A 100 22.54 -9.22 -7.47
C ASP A 100 22.66 -7.70 -7.37
N VAL A 101 21.54 -6.97 -7.31
CA VAL A 101 21.49 -5.50 -7.25
C VAL A 101 20.85 -4.97 -5.96
N ALA A 102 20.40 -5.87 -5.09
CA ALA A 102 19.59 -5.52 -3.93
C ALA A 102 20.34 -4.59 -2.95
N ASP A 103 21.58 -4.89 -2.60
CA ASP A 103 22.34 -4.08 -1.63
C ASP A 103 22.50 -2.64 -2.09
N ARG A 104 22.87 -2.44 -3.37
CA ARG A 104 23.03 -1.11 -3.95
C ARG A 104 21.69 -0.36 -3.98
N THR A 105 20.65 -1.03 -4.46
CA THR A 105 19.32 -0.42 -4.61
C THR A 105 18.72 -0.05 -3.26
N ILE A 106 18.77 -0.95 -2.29
CA ILE A 106 18.24 -0.72 -0.94
C ILE A 106 19.03 0.40 -0.23
N THR A 107 20.35 0.43 -0.38
CA THR A 107 21.18 1.50 0.19
C THR A 107 20.82 2.86 -0.39
N MET A 108 20.59 2.93 -1.70
CA MET A 108 20.18 4.18 -2.36
C MET A 108 18.80 4.63 -1.89
N ILE A 109 17.84 3.72 -1.78
CA ILE A 109 16.47 4.02 -1.27
C ILE A 109 16.55 4.54 0.16
N LYS A 110 17.32 3.90 1.05
CA LYS A 110 17.51 4.36 2.44
C LYS A 110 18.09 5.76 2.50
N GLY A 111 19.12 6.05 1.69
CA GLY A 111 19.70 7.39 1.61
C GLY A 111 18.70 8.45 1.15
N ALA A 112 17.88 8.12 0.16
CA ALA A 112 16.83 9.03 -0.32
C ALA A 112 15.68 9.18 0.68
N MET A 113 15.34 8.14 1.45
CA MET A 113 14.39 8.23 2.56
C MET A 113 14.87 9.19 3.67
N ASP A 114 16.18 9.25 3.92
CA ASP A 114 16.74 10.17 4.92
C ASP A 114 16.62 11.65 4.53
N GLU A 115 16.46 11.95 3.24
CA GLU A 115 16.21 13.31 2.73
C GLU A 115 14.72 13.70 2.79
N LEU A 116 13.79 12.75 3.00
CA LEU A 116 12.37 13.04 3.10
C LEU A 116 12.05 13.86 4.34
N ARG A 117 11.38 14.99 4.14
CA ARG A 117 10.88 15.83 5.22
C ARG A 117 9.47 15.43 5.62
N VAL A 118 9.34 14.84 6.81
CA VAL A 118 8.06 14.51 7.42
C VAL A 118 7.63 15.66 8.34
N ASP A 119 6.63 16.45 7.93
CA ASP A 119 6.26 17.68 8.64
C ASP A 119 4.81 18.10 8.30
N ASN A 120 4.39 19.26 8.80
CA ASN A 120 3.09 19.87 8.50
C ASN A 120 2.94 20.12 6.98
N PRO A 121 1.92 19.53 6.32
CA PRO A 121 1.71 19.64 4.87
C PRO A 121 1.36 21.06 4.38
N ALA A 122 1.08 22.00 5.27
CA ALA A 122 0.95 23.42 4.90
C ALA A 122 2.30 24.08 4.54
N LYS A 123 3.43 23.47 4.87
CA LYS A 123 4.76 23.94 4.50
C LYS A 123 5.13 23.36 3.13
N LEU A 124 5.53 24.21 2.15
CA LEU A 124 5.90 23.77 0.80
C LEU A 124 7.08 22.80 0.74
N ALA A 125 7.91 22.77 1.77
CA ALA A 125 9.08 21.91 1.86
C ALA A 125 8.76 20.53 2.48
N THR A 126 7.50 20.24 2.80
CA THR A 126 7.08 18.96 3.37
C THR A 126 6.84 17.95 2.25
N ASP A 127 7.47 16.80 2.35
CA ASP A 127 7.25 15.67 1.43
C ASP A 127 6.14 14.76 1.93
N ILE A 128 6.12 14.47 3.24
CA ILE A 128 5.20 13.49 3.84
C ILE A 128 4.41 14.15 4.98
N GLY A 129 3.09 14.09 4.87
CA GLY A 129 2.15 14.54 5.89
C GLY A 129 1.73 13.43 6.87
N PRO A 130 0.72 13.70 7.73
CA PRO A 130 0.19 12.72 8.68
C PRO A 130 -0.70 11.67 8.00
N VAL A 131 -0.95 10.56 8.68
CA VAL A 131 -2.02 9.63 8.31
C VAL A 131 -3.37 10.15 8.82
N ILE A 132 -4.46 9.55 8.30
CA ILE A 132 -5.82 10.10 8.39
C ILE A 132 -6.31 10.31 9.83
N ASP A 133 -6.03 9.36 10.73
CA ASP A 133 -6.50 9.41 12.12
C ASP A 133 -5.61 8.62 13.08
N LYS A 134 -5.98 8.63 14.37
CA LYS A 134 -5.25 7.93 15.43
C LYS A 134 -5.33 6.41 15.32
N GLU A 135 -6.43 5.87 14.85
CA GLU A 135 -6.60 4.43 14.68
C GLU A 135 -5.64 3.92 13.60
N ALA A 136 -5.59 4.59 12.45
CA ALA A 136 -4.64 4.29 11.38
C ALA A 136 -3.19 4.38 11.87
N GLN A 137 -2.84 5.45 12.61
CA GLN A 137 -1.51 5.61 13.20
C GLN A 137 -1.16 4.43 14.13
N GLN A 138 -2.03 4.08 15.06
CA GLN A 138 -1.78 3.00 16.02
C GLN A 138 -1.61 1.65 15.34
N ASN A 139 -2.46 1.35 14.35
CA ASN A 139 -2.38 0.12 13.58
C ASN A 139 -1.05 0.02 12.80
N LEU A 140 -0.60 1.12 12.18
CA LEU A 140 0.66 1.16 11.44
C LEU A 140 1.88 1.05 12.36
N LEU A 141 1.89 1.78 13.47
CA LEU A 141 2.98 1.69 14.45
C LEU A 141 3.07 0.28 15.06
N ALA A 142 1.94 -0.34 15.39
CA ALA A 142 1.90 -1.72 15.88
C ALA A 142 2.43 -2.71 14.83
N HIS A 143 2.05 -2.54 13.56
CA HIS A 143 2.59 -3.34 12.46
C HIS A 143 4.10 -3.18 12.34
N ILE A 144 4.61 -1.94 12.32
CA ILE A 144 6.05 -1.66 12.22
C ILE A 144 6.82 -2.32 13.37
N GLU A 145 6.38 -2.14 14.61
CA GLU A 145 7.05 -2.70 15.78
C GLU A 145 7.03 -4.24 15.81
N ASN A 146 5.96 -4.86 15.33
CA ASN A 146 5.91 -6.31 15.20
C ASN A 146 6.83 -6.82 14.09
N MET A 147 6.80 -6.15 12.93
CA MET A 147 7.64 -6.55 11.80
C MET A 147 9.13 -6.33 12.05
N LYS A 148 9.54 -5.31 12.81
CA LYS A 148 10.94 -5.10 13.19
C LYS A 148 11.55 -6.31 13.93
N LYS A 149 10.73 -7.10 14.61
CA LYS A 149 11.18 -8.31 15.33
C LYS A 149 11.48 -9.49 14.39
N GLU A 150 10.86 -9.49 13.21
CA GLU A 150 10.90 -10.58 12.24
C GLU A 150 11.65 -10.21 10.95
N ALA A 151 11.87 -8.91 10.71
CA ALA A 151 12.55 -8.41 9.52
C ALA A 151 14.07 -8.66 9.62
N LYS A 152 14.68 -8.96 8.46
CA LYS A 152 16.15 -9.07 8.35
C LYS A 152 16.85 -7.75 8.66
N ALA A 153 16.25 -6.66 8.23
CA ALA A 153 16.72 -5.30 8.43
C ALA A 153 15.55 -4.33 8.32
N TRP A 154 15.72 -3.14 8.88
CA TRP A 154 14.77 -2.07 8.73
C TRP A 154 15.46 -0.70 8.68
N HIS A 155 14.75 0.27 8.13
CA HIS A 155 15.15 1.68 8.08
C HIS A 155 13.94 2.57 8.29
N GLN A 156 14.10 3.71 8.96
CA GLN A 156 13.00 4.59 9.28
C GLN A 156 13.47 6.04 9.23
N THR A 157 12.74 6.87 8.48
CA THR A 157 12.95 8.31 8.39
C THR A 157 12.65 8.97 9.73
N LYS A 158 13.34 10.05 10.06
CA LYS A 158 13.09 10.83 11.28
C LYS A 158 11.92 11.80 11.06
N LEU A 159 11.09 11.94 12.08
CA LEU A 159 10.11 13.02 12.13
C LEU A 159 10.81 14.37 12.39
N SER A 160 10.24 15.46 11.87
CA SER A 160 10.70 16.82 12.22
C SER A 160 10.57 17.06 13.72
N ALA A 161 11.51 17.82 14.28
CA ALA A 161 11.57 18.06 15.72
C ALA A 161 10.34 18.78 16.30
N ASP A 162 9.60 19.50 15.46
CA ASP A 162 8.38 20.23 15.83
C ASP A 162 7.13 19.33 15.93
N ILE A 163 7.24 18.06 15.51
CA ILE A 163 6.13 17.10 15.57
C ILE A 163 6.03 16.52 16.97
N ASP A 164 4.87 16.69 17.59
CA ASP A 164 4.49 15.96 18.80
C ASP A 164 3.84 14.61 18.41
N PRO A 165 4.51 13.47 18.63
CA PRO A 165 3.98 12.17 18.24
C PRO A 165 2.69 11.77 18.99
N GLU A 166 2.50 12.29 20.22
CA GLU A 166 1.34 11.95 21.05
C GLU A 166 0.08 12.69 20.59
N ASN A 167 0.23 13.94 20.16
CA ASN A 167 -0.87 14.80 19.76
C ASN A 167 -1.04 14.95 18.25
N SER A 168 -0.34 14.13 17.47
CA SER A 168 -0.43 14.12 16.02
C SER A 168 -0.64 12.71 15.49
N THR A 169 -0.89 12.57 14.16
CA THR A 169 -1.08 11.28 13.50
C THR A 169 0.05 10.95 12.51
N PHE A 170 1.25 11.48 12.72
CA PHE A 170 2.39 11.16 11.87
C PHE A 170 2.89 9.73 12.09
N VAL A 171 3.22 9.06 11.00
CA VAL A 171 3.92 7.77 10.98
C VAL A 171 5.19 7.96 10.16
N PRO A 172 6.38 7.71 10.72
CA PRO A 172 7.61 7.87 9.97
C PRO A 172 7.68 6.84 8.82
N PRO A 173 8.01 7.25 7.59
CA PRO A 173 8.29 6.34 6.49
C PRO A 173 9.23 5.23 6.91
N THR A 174 8.81 3.99 6.70
CA THR A 174 9.55 2.83 7.19
C THR A 174 9.75 1.80 6.08
N LEU A 175 10.98 1.34 5.91
CA LEU A 175 11.36 0.22 5.06
C LEU A 175 11.66 -1.00 5.93
N LEU A 176 11.08 -2.15 5.58
CA LEU A 176 11.22 -3.43 6.28
C LEU A 176 11.67 -4.51 5.29
N GLU A 177 12.84 -5.09 5.47
CA GLU A 177 13.34 -6.16 4.63
C GLU A 177 12.85 -7.51 5.15
N LEU A 178 12.02 -8.19 4.35
CA LEU A 178 11.38 -9.46 4.69
C LEU A 178 12.25 -10.67 4.32
N GLU A 179 12.02 -11.79 5.00
CA GLU A 179 12.56 -13.09 4.58
C GLU A 179 11.67 -13.76 3.53
N LYS A 180 10.35 -13.63 3.68
CA LYS A 180 9.35 -14.24 2.82
C LYS A 180 8.09 -13.38 2.75
N LEU A 181 7.39 -13.47 1.62
CA LEU A 181 6.18 -12.70 1.37
C LEU A 181 5.02 -13.07 2.32
N ASP A 182 5.00 -14.29 2.84
CA ASP A 182 3.96 -14.77 3.76
C ASP A 182 3.92 -14.06 5.13
N GLN A 183 4.97 -13.31 5.47
CA GLN A 183 4.95 -12.42 6.63
C GLN A 183 3.91 -11.30 6.48
N LEU A 184 3.47 -10.98 5.24
CA LEU A 184 2.43 -10.01 4.97
C LEU A 184 1.07 -10.71 4.80
N THR A 185 0.18 -10.52 5.77
CA THR A 185 -1.15 -11.15 5.79
C THR A 185 -2.28 -10.23 5.35
N ARG A 186 -2.03 -8.92 5.33
CA ARG A 186 -3.00 -7.89 4.92
C ARG A 186 -2.29 -6.65 4.38
N GLU A 187 -3.06 -5.77 3.73
CA GLU A 187 -2.57 -4.44 3.38
C GLU A 187 -2.33 -3.60 4.64
N ASN A 188 -1.23 -2.85 4.65
CA ASN A 188 -0.93 -1.83 5.66
C ASN A 188 -0.97 -0.47 4.97
N PHE A 189 -2.08 0.24 5.12
CA PHE A 189 -2.41 1.47 4.39
C PHE A 189 -1.71 2.69 4.99
N GLY A 190 -0.44 2.85 4.67
CA GLY A 190 0.41 3.91 5.21
C GLY A 190 1.83 3.91 4.64
N PRO A 191 2.74 4.74 5.17
CA PRO A 191 4.09 4.92 4.61
C PRO A 191 5.04 3.78 5.05
N VAL A 192 4.68 2.55 4.70
CA VAL A 192 5.45 1.35 5.04
C VAL A 192 5.74 0.56 3.77
N LEU A 193 7.01 0.45 3.45
CA LEU A 193 7.52 -0.32 2.32
C LEU A 193 8.14 -1.62 2.80
N HIS A 194 7.70 -2.74 2.24
CA HIS A 194 8.30 -4.05 2.49
C HIS A 194 9.19 -4.43 1.31
N VAL A 195 10.39 -4.89 1.60
CA VAL A 195 11.37 -5.29 0.58
C VAL A 195 11.62 -6.78 0.68
N LEU A 196 11.51 -7.47 -0.45
CA LEU A 196 11.81 -8.89 -0.60
C LEU A 196 12.93 -9.07 -1.62
N ARG A 197 13.96 -9.83 -1.27
CA ARG A 197 14.99 -10.23 -2.24
C ARG A 197 14.57 -11.52 -2.93
N TYR A 198 14.84 -11.61 -4.23
CA TYR A 198 14.65 -12.83 -4.99
C TYR A 198 15.91 -13.17 -5.82
N LYS A 199 16.16 -14.46 -6.04
CA LYS A 199 17.33 -14.92 -6.79
C LYS A 199 17.09 -14.84 -8.29
N SER A 200 18.15 -14.61 -9.05
CA SER A 200 18.13 -14.77 -10.49
C SER A 200 17.57 -16.15 -10.87
N GLY A 201 16.67 -16.20 -11.86
CA GLY A 201 15.98 -17.43 -12.28
C GLY A 201 14.80 -17.85 -11.41
N GLN A 202 14.39 -17.06 -10.42
CA GLN A 202 13.22 -17.33 -9.57
C GLN A 202 12.05 -16.36 -9.81
N LEU A 203 12.02 -15.70 -10.97
CA LEU A 203 10.98 -14.73 -11.30
C LEU A 203 9.58 -15.38 -11.36
N ASP A 204 9.48 -16.60 -11.93
CA ASP A 204 8.24 -17.37 -12.01
C ASP A 204 7.65 -17.61 -10.62
N SER A 205 8.46 -18.17 -9.72
CA SER A 205 8.06 -18.45 -8.34
C SER A 205 7.72 -17.19 -7.55
N LEU A 206 8.38 -16.05 -7.85
CA LEU A 206 8.04 -14.77 -7.24
C LEU A 206 6.65 -14.30 -7.68
N ILE A 207 6.34 -14.37 -8.97
CA ILE A 207 5.04 -13.99 -9.52
C ILE A 207 3.94 -14.87 -8.91
N GLU A 208 4.15 -16.18 -8.83
CA GLU A 208 3.20 -17.09 -8.17
C GLU A 208 2.95 -16.71 -6.72
N GLN A 209 3.98 -16.30 -5.96
CA GLN A 209 3.84 -15.83 -4.59
C GLN A 209 3.05 -14.52 -4.52
N ILE A 210 3.28 -13.57 -5.43
CA ILE A 210 2.54 -12.30 -5.50
C ILE A 210 1.07 -12.60 -5.79
N ASN A 211 0.76 -13.37 -6.84
CA ASN A 211 -0.60 -13.72 -7.24
C ASN A 211 -1.35 -14.46 -6.11
N SER A 212 -0.65 -15.33 -5.36
CA SER A 212 -1.25 -16.06 -4.24
C SER A 212 -1.79 -15.18 -3.11
N LYS A 213 -1.39 -13.89 -3.07
CA LYS A 213 -1.91 -12.94 -2.08
C LYS A 213 -3.34 -12.49 -2.38
N GLY A 214 -3.83 -12.69 -3.60
CA GLY A 214 -5.20 -12.35 -4.00
C GLY A 214 -5.47 -10.85 -4.05
N TYR A 215 -4.44 -10.04 -4.30
CA TYR A 215 -4.54 -8.61 -4.56
C TYR A 215 -4.10 -8.34 -6.00
N ALA A 216 -4.89 -7.57 -6.74
CA ALA A 216 -4.71 -7.36 -8.17
C ALA A 216 -5.05 -5.92 -8.61
N LEU A 217 -4.54 -4.91 -7.92
CA LEU A 217 -4.86 -3.53 -8.25
C LEU A 217 -3.81 -2.87 -9.15
N THR A 218 -2.54 -2.86 -8.72
CA THR A 218 -1.43 -2.32 -9.50
C THR A 218 -0.17 -3.16 -9.36
N GLY A 219 0.64 -3.18 -10.42
CA GLY A 219 1.96 -3.79 -10.43
C GLY A 219 2.96 -2.91 -11.16
N GLY A 220 4.25 -3.05 -10.84
CA GLY A 220 5.32 -2.34 -11.51
C GLY A 220 6.51 -3.26 -11.84
N ILE A 221 7.24 -2.90 -12.87
CA ILE A 221 8.49 -3.57 -13.22
C ILE A 221 9.54 -2.58 -13.70
N HIS A 222 10.75 -2.70 -13.18
CA HIS A 222 11.94 -2.08 -13.73
C HIS A 222 12.86 -3.13 -14.33
N SER A 223 12.91 -3.15 -15.63
CA SER A 223 13.79 -4.00 -16.44
C SER A 223 14.13 -3.30 -17.75
N ARG A 224 15.32 -3.52 -18.27
CA ARG A 224 15.71 -3.10 -19.61
C ARG A 224 15.64 -4.24 -20.63
N ILE A 225 15.05 -5.36 -20.24
CA ILE A 225 14.87 -6.55 -21.09
C ILE A 225 13.39 -6.68 -21.42
N ASN A 226 12.99 -6.37 -22.66
CA ASN A 226 11.59 -6.44 -23.11
C ASN A 226 10.93 -7.79 -22.79
N ARG A 227 11.64 -8.89 -23.02
CA ARG A 227 11.12 -10.23 -22.74
C ARG A 227 10.78 -10.44 -21.25
N THR A 228 11.55 -9.83 -20.34
CA THR A 228 11.23 -9.88 -18.90
C THR A 228 9.97 -9.07 -18.60
N VAL A 229 9.83 -7.89 -19.23
CA VAL A 229 8.63 -7.04 -19.07
C VAL A 229 7.39 -7.77 -19.59
N GLU A 230 7.43 -8.31 -20.79
CA GLU A 230 6.36 -9.10 -21.41
C GLU A 230 5.99 -10.30 -20.52
N PHE A 231 6.98 -11.03 -20.04
CA PHE A 231 6.76 -12.18 -19.16
C PHE A 231 6.02 -11.79 -17.87
N VAL A 232 6.41 -10.69 -17.21
CA VAL A 232 5.72 -10.22 -16.01
C VAL A 232 4.29 -9.78 -16.33
N GLN A 233 4.08 -9.03 -17.43
CA GLN A 233 2.76 -8.57 -17.85
C GLN A 233 1.79 -9.71 -18.18
N GLU A 234 2.30 -10.82 -18.72
CA GLU A 234 1.48 -11.99 -19.10
C GLU A 234 1.12 -12.89 -17.91
N ASN A 235 1.88 -12.83 -16.81
CA ASN A 235 1.77 -13.80 -15.71
C ASN A 235 1.38 -13.18 -14.36
N ILE A 236 1.42 -11.85 -14.22
CA ILE A 236 0.93 -11.18 -12.99
C ILE A 236 -0.58 -10.96 -13.09
N GLU A 237 -1.29 -11.30 -12.01
CA GLU A 237 -2.75 -11.18 -11.90
C GLU A 237 -3.17 -9.95 -11.10
#